data_3eda12c237f52ccb79a37836c6c73fbf
#
_entry.id   3eda12c237f52ccb79a37836c6c73fbf
#
_cell.length_a   1.000
_cell.length_b   1.000
_cell.length_c   1.000
_cell.angle_alpha   90.00
_cell.angle_beta   90.00
_cell.angle_gamma   90.00
#
_symmetry.space_group_name_H-M   'P 1'
#
loop_
_entity.id
_entity.type
_entity.pdbx_description
1 polymer ?
#
loop_
_entity_poly.entity_id
_entity_poly.type
_entity_poly.pdbx_seq_one_letter_code
_entity_poly.pdbx_strand_id
1 'polypeptide(L)'
;MFRKDPVAVSEWSGENVEICWQRQRRIVTDIWPCLKPGGILIYSTCTYNTKENEENIRWIRDEFGAEVLPLEISADWNITGNLLSGEDFPAYRFLPHRTKGEGFFLAVLRKPGVSDGNTWAGQVKSWEKGRKPQGKGAKTPGVSKEQLSALHEWFAVPDNYEFIVNGNNVSAFPKAYLSELSALRSSLRIVQAGVDVAELKGKDWMPAHGLAMSIALNPDAFAHEEIGREQAISYLRKEAVVLSETAPRGIVLLTYKQIPLGFVKNIGNRANNLYPQEWRIRSGYLPEGVLELATITG
;
A
#
# COMPACT_ATOMS: atom_id res chain seq x y z
N MET A 1 1.76 -0.43 -21.66
CA MET A 1 1.27 -1.58 -22.47
C MET A 1 2.01 -1.67 -23.81
N PHE A 2 2.04 -0.64 -24.66
CA PHE A 2 2.61 -0.68 -26.03
C PHE A 2 4.04 -1.22 -26.14
N ARG A 3 4.88 -0.98 -25.14
CA ARG A 3 6.25 -1.52 -25.11
C ARG A 3 6.35 -3.01 -24.78
N LYS A 4 5.32 -3.58 -24.15
CA LYS A 4 5.31 -4.97 -23.67
C LYS A 4 4.44 -5.88 -24.51
N ASP A 5 3.43 -5.32 -25.16
CA ASP A 5 2.41 -6.07 -25.87
C ASP A 5 2.10 -5.41 -27.22
N PRO A 6 2.56 -5.98 -28.32
CA PRO A 6 2.27 -5.48 -29.66
C PRO A 6 0.76 -5.49 -29.99
N VAL A 7 -0.02 -6.38 -29.40
CA VAL A 7 -1.48 -6.43 -29.58
C VAL A 7 -2.13 -5.16 -29.07
N ALA A 8 -1.65 -4.60 -27.95
CA ALA A 8 -2.15 -3.33 -27.43
C ALA A 8 -1.99 -2.16 -28.42
N VAL A 9 -0.99 -2.20 -29.31
CA VAL A 9 -0.81 -1.20 -30.37
C VAL A 9 -1.87 -1.36 -31.45
N SER A 10 -2.18 -2.60 -31.85
CA SER A 10 -3.17 -2.88 -32.90
C SER A 10 -4.62 -2.66 -32.41
N GLU A 11 -4.88 -2.79 -31.12
CA GLU A 11 -6.19 -2.54 -30.52
C GLU A 11 -6.47 -1.05 -30.26
N TRP A 12 -5.45 -0.20 -30.36
CA TRP A 12 -5.63 1.22 -30.12
C TRP A 12 -6.48 1.87 -31.22
N SER A 13 -7.46 2.66 -30.83
CA SER A 13 -8.27 3.46 -31.76
C SER A 13 -8.76 4.75 -31.11
N GLY A 14 -9.11 5.74 -31.91
CA GLY A 14 -9.73 6.97 -31.42
C GLY A 14 -11.09 6.73 -30.75
N GLU A 15 -11.83 5.72 -31.17
CA GLU A 15 -13.09 5.30 -30.57
C GLU A 15 -12.87 4.73 -29.16
N ASN A 16 -11.85 3.91 -28.98
CA ASN A 16 -11.47 3.40 -27.65
C ASN A 16 -11.04 4.52 -26.70
N VAL A 17 -10.35 5.56 -27.20
CA VAL A 17 -10.03 6.75 -26.40
C VAL A 17 -11.30 7.44 -25.93
N GLU A 18 -12.33 7.59 -26.79
CA GLU A 18 -13.61 8.18 -26.43
C GLU A 18 -14.33 7.37 -25.33
N ILE A 19 -14.40 6.07 -25.48
CA ILE A 19 -15.01 5.15 -24.51
C ILE A 19 -14.28 5.24 -23.15
N CYS A 20 -12.95 5.26 -23.15
CA CYS A 20 -12.14 5.39 -21.93
C CYS A 20 -12.36 6.75 -21.26
N TRP A 21 -12.36 7.82 -22.01
CA TRP A 21 -12.58 9.18 -21.54
C TRP A 21 -13.97 9.32 -20.85
N GLN A 22 -15.04 8.82 -21.47
CA GLN A 22 -16.38 8.84 -20.88
C GLN A 22 -16.45 7.99 -19.60
N ARG A 23 -15.81 6.83 -19.61
CA ARG A 23 -15.73 5.95 -18.43
C ARG A 23 -15.01 6.63 -17.27
N GLN A 24 -13.90 7.30 -17.53
CA GLN A 24 -13.14 8.04 -16.52
C GLN A 24 -13.97 9.14 -15.86
N ARG A 25 -14.72 9.90 -16.65
CA ARG A 25 -15.63 10.95 -16.12
C ARG A 25 -16.72 10.35 -15.25
N ARG A 26 -17.34 9.26 -15.69
CA ARG A 26 -18.34 8.56 -14.88
C ARG A 26 -17.75 8.09 -13.53
N ILE A 27 -16.58 7.47 -13.55
CA ILE A 27 -15.90 7.02 -12.32
C ILE A 27 -15.65 8.21 -11.38
N VAL A 28 -15.13 9.32 -11.89
CA VAL A 28 -14.89 10.51 -11.07
C VAL A 28 -16.21 11.07 -10.51
N THR A 29 -17.27 11.16 -11.30
CA THR A 29 -18.59 11.61 -10.85
C THR A 29 -19.11 10.72 -9.71
N ASP A 30 -18.96 9.40 -9.84
CA ASP A 30 -19.45 8.44 -8.85
C ASP A 30 -18.69 8.52 -7.52
N ILE A 31 -17.35 8.74 -7.56
CA ILE A 31 -16.53 8.78 -6.34
C ILE A 31 -16.43 10.18 -5.70
N TRP A 32 -16.68 11.23 -6.45
CA TRP A 32 -16.54 12.62 -5.96
C TRP A 32 -17.35 12.92 -4.69
N PRO A 33 -18.57 12.43 -4.53
CA PRO A 33 -19.34 12.60 -3.29
C PRO A 33 -18.68 11.94 -2.08
N CYS A 34 -17.90 10.89 -2.28
CA CYS A 34 -17.19 10.18 -1.21
C CYS A 34 -15.97 10.95 -0.68
N LEU A 35 -15.47 11.91 -1.44
CA LEU A 35 -14.36 12.75 -1.03
C LEU A 35 -14.88 13.84 -0.07
N LYS A 36 -14.24 13.98 1.10
CA LYS A 36 -14.58 15.04 2.07
C LYS A 36 -14.23 16.42 1.50
N PRO A 37 -14.94 17.49 1.93
CA PRO A 37 -14.48 18.87 1.69
C PRO A 37 -13.03 19.04 2.12
N GLY A 38 -12.19 19.71 1.33
CA GLY A 38 -10.75 19.81 1.52
C GLY A 38 -9.94 18.53 1.21
N GLY A 39 -10.61 17.42 0.88
CA GLY A 39 -9.98 16.15 0.54
C GLY A 39 -9.24 16.20 -0.79
N ILE A 40 -8.29 15.29 -0.97
CA ILE A 40 -7.39 15.22 -2.12
C ILE A 40 -7.80 14.08 -3.04
N LEU A 41 -7.93 14.37 -4.34
CA LEU A 41 -8.02 13.41 -5.43
C LEU A 41 -6.71 13.38 -6.19
N ILE A 42 -6.09 12.22 -6.29
CA ILE A 42 -4.95 11.98 -7.18
C ILE A 42 -5.49 11.31 -8.43
N TYR A 43 -5.44 12.04 -9.56
CA TYR A 43 -5.85 11.52 -10.86
C TYR A 43 -4.62 11.07 -11.64
N SER A 44 -4.63 9.83 -12.12
CA SER A 44 -3.50 9.28 -12.88
C SER A 44 -3.94 8.35 -13.98
N THR A 45 -3.18 8.34 -15.07
CA THR A 45 -3.36 7.43 -16.21
C THR A 45 -2.01 6.96 -16.74
N CYS A 46 -2.01 5.94 -17.59
CA CYS A 46 -0.85 5.52 -18.37
C CYS A 46 -0.95 5.90 -19.86
N THR A 47 -1.95 6.69 -20.25
CA THR A 47 -2.13 7.16 -21.63
C THR A 47 -1.36 8.46 -21.89
N TYR A 48 -1.12 8.77 -23.17
CA TYR A 48 -0.37 9.96 -23.58
C TYR A 48 -1.24 11.07 -24.19
N ASN A 49 -2.50 10.78 -24.56
CA ASN A 49 -3.37 11.78 -25.16
C ASN A 49 -3.86 12.80 -24.12
N THR A 50 -4.14 14.01 -24.57
CA THR A 50 -4.63 15.10 -23.71
C THR A 50 -6.09 14.90 -23.32
N LYS A 51 -6.87 14.16 -24.13
CA LYS A 51 -8.30 13.95 -23.90
C LYS A 51 -8.58 13.20 -22.61
N GLU A 52 -7.85 12.11 -22.38
CA GLU A 52 -7.96 11.32 -21.17
C GLU A 52 -7.20 11.92 -19.97
N ASN A 53 -6.35 12.89 -20.21
CA ASN A 53 -5.47 13.51 -19.23
C ASN A 53 -5.94 14.93 -18.88
N GLU A 54 -5.35 15.95 -19.48
CA GLU A 54 -5.58 17.34 -19.11
C GLU A 54 -7.03 17.80 -19.33
N GLU A 55 -7.71 17.30 -20.38
CA GLU A 55 -9.12 17.66 -20.58
C GLU A 55 -10.02 17.11 -19.47
N ASN A 56 -9.67 15.97 -18.90
CA ASN A 56 -10.37 15.47 -17.71
C ASN A 56 -10.04 16.31 -16.47
N ILE A 57 -8.79 16.76 -16.30
CA ILE A 57 -8.44 17.67 -15.19
C ILE A 57 -9.18 18.98 -15.31
N ARG A 58 -9.21 19.59 -16.50
CA ARG A 58 -10.00 20.79 -16.79
C ARG A 58 -11.47 20.55 -16.43
N TRP A 59 -12.07 19.46 -16.90
CA TRP A 59 -13.46 19.14 -16.62
C TRP A 59 -13.72 18.94 -15.12
N ILE A 60 -12.83 18.25 -14.37
CA ILE A 60 -12.97 18.07 -12.92
C ILE A 60 -12.90 19.43 -12.21
N ARG A 61 -11.97 20.30 -12.62
CA ARG A 61 -11.86 21.67 -12.10
C ARG A 61 -13.15 22.45 -12.33
N ASP A 62 -13.65 22.45 -13.56
CA ASP A 62 -14.76 23.30 -14.00
C ASP A 62 -16.11 22.78 -13.49
N GLU A 63 -16.33 21.45 -13.48
CA GLU A 63 -17.59 20.83 -13.07
C GLU A 63 -17.75 20.80 -11.55
N PHE A 64 -16.67 20.49 -10.82
CA PHE A 64 -16.73 20.32 -9.38
C PHE A 64 -16.08 21.47 -8.59
N GLY A 65 -15.57 22.48 -9.27
CA GLY A 65 -14.87 23.59 -8.62
C GLY A 65 -13.56 23.16 -7.94
N ALA A 66 -12.94 22.07 -8.41
CA ALA A 66 -11.73 21.54 -7.79
C ALA A 66 -10.52 22.47 -8.00
N GLU A 67 -9.70 22.62 -6.98
CA GLU A 67 -8.40 23.28 -7.07
C GLU A 67 -7.35 22.28 -7.56
N VAL A 68 -6.62 22.61 -8.64
CA VAL A 68 -5.48 21.80 -9.10
C VAL A 68 -4.22 22.23 -8.34
N LEU A 69 -3.61 21.29 -7.63
CA LEU A 69 -2.51 21.58 -6.72
C LEU A 69 -1.15 21.38 -7.39
N PRO A 70 -0.20 22.32 -7.22
CA PRO A 70 1.18 22.09 -7.62
C PRO A 70 1.87 21.11 -6.68
N LEU A 71 2.80 20.33 -7.24
CA LEU A 71 3.75 19.50 -6.51
C LEU A 71 5.14 20.08 -6.64
N GLU A 72 5.92 20.02 -5.58
CA GLU A 72 7.34 20.30 -5.64
C GLU A 72 8.05 19.13 -6.31
N ILE A 73 8.65 19.37 -7.47
CA ILE A 73 9.40 18.39 -8.24
C ILE A 73 10.77 18.94 -8.61
N SER A 74 11.79 18.09 -8.58
CA SER A 74 13.13 18.47 -9.06
C SER A 74 13.12 18.61 -10.58
N ALA A 75 13.77 19.66 -11.08
CA ALA A 75 13.98 19.86 -12.54
C ALA A 75 14.77 18.70 -13.18
N ASP A 76 15.64 18.04 -12.40
CA ASP A 76 16.46 16.92 -12.87
C ASP A 76 15.63 15.66 -13.21
N TRP A 77 14.39 15.58 -12.73
CA TRP A 77 13.49 14.47 -13.04
C TRP A 77 12.96 14.52 -14.47
N ASN A 78 13.16 15.62 -15.19
CA ASN A 78 12.75 15.81 -16.59
C ASN A 78 11.26 15.54 -16.85
N ILE A 79 10.41 15.82 -15.86
CA ILE A 79 8.96 15.67 -15.96
C ILE A 79 8.42 16.79 -16.86
N THR A 80 7.57 16.42 -17.82
CA THR A 80 6.91 17.37 -18.69
C THR A 80 5.64 17.90 -18.04
N GLY A 81 5.36 19.19 -18.17
CA GLY A 81 4.13 19.81 -17.67
C GLY A 81 2.90 19.55 -18.53
N ASN A 82 1.90 20.39 -18.34
CA ASN A 82 0.65 20.41 -19.10
C ASN A 82 0.89 20.59 -20.61
N LEU A 83 0.22 19.81 -21.43
CA LEU A 83 0.28 19.90 -22.90
C LEU A 83 -1.03 20.41 -23.53
N LEU A 84 -2.05 20.72 -22.74
CA LEU A 84 -3.31 21.24 -23.25
C LEU A 84 -3.16 22.72 -23.57
N SER A 85 -3.33 23.07 -24.83
CA SER A 85 -3.21 24.45 -25.29
C SER A 85 -4.21 25.38 -24.58
N GLY A 86 -3.74 26.53 -24.12
CA GLY A 86 -4.57 27.54 -23.44
C GLY A 86 -4.85 27.28 -21.98
N GLU A 87 -4.23 26.24 -21.40
CA GLU A 87 -4.37 25.89 -19.98
C GLU A 87 -3.00 25.84 -19.31
N ASP A 88 -2.88 26.38 -18.09
CA ASP A 88 -1.63 26.49 -17.33
C ASP A 88 -1.65 25.75 -15.98
N PHE A 89 -2.73 25.02 -15.66
CA PHE A 89 -2.80 24.28 -14.40
C PHE A 89 -1.70 23.21 -14.27
N PRO A 90 -1.25 22.90 -13.06
CA PRO A 90 -0.22 21.90 -12.81
C PRO A 90 -0.65 20.50 -13.26
N ALA A 91 0.18 19.88 -14.12
CA ALA A 91 0.06 18.48 -14.50
C ALA A 91 1.45 17.89 -14.76
N TYR A 92 1.60 16.58 -14.57
CA TYR A 92 2.89 15.92 -14.57
C TYR A 92 2.88 14.72 -15.50
N ARG A 93 3.72 14.78 -16.56
CA ARG A 93 3.84 13.74 -17.59
C ARG A 93 5.21 13.09 -17.52
N PHE A 94 5.22 11.82 -17.25
CA PHE A 94 6.41 10.98 -17.26
C PHE A 94 6.50 10.30 -18.61
N LEU A 95 7.23 10.92 -19.54
CA LEU A 95 7.35 10.43 -20.92
C LEU A 95 8.58 9.53 -21.04
N PRO A 96 8.49 8.32 -21.62
CA PRO A 96 9.58 7.33 -21.61
C PRO A 96 10.89 7.80 -22.25
N HIS A 97 10.84 8.77 -23.16
CA HIS A 97 12.03 9.36 -23.79
C HIS A 97 12.71 10.43 -22.91
N ARG A 98 12.08 10.86 -21.82
CA ARG A 98 12.60 11.88 -20.89
C ARG A 98 12.81 11.35 -19.48
N THR A 99 11.94 10.45 -19.02
CA THR A 99 11.98 9.83 -17.69
C THR A 99 12.11 8.32 -17.83
N LYS A 100 12.84 7.67 -16.91
CA LYS A 100 12.91 6.20 -16.88
C LYS A 100 11.56 5.65 -16.43
N GLY A 101 10.87 4.86 -17.28
CA GLY A 101 9.60 4.24 -16.94
C GLY A 101 8.74 3.89 -18.15
N GLU A 102 7.49 3.51 -17.88
CA GLU A 102 6.53 3.06 -18.90
C GLU A 102 5.65 4.20 -19.46
N GLY A 103 5.75 5.36 -18.86
CA GLY A 103 4.87 6.49 -19.11
C GLY A 103 3.73 6.58 -18.09
N PHE A 104 3.47 7.79 -17.64
CA PHE A 104 2.49 8.06 -16.60
C PHE A 104 2.02 9.51 -16.68
N PHE A 105 0.80 9.76 -16.33
CA PHE A 105 0.24 11.09 -16.12
C PHE A 105 -0.27 11.20 -14.68
N LEU A 106 -0.03 12.35 -14.06
CA LEU A 106 -0.47 12.65 -12.70
C LEU A 106 -0.98 14.09 -12.61
N ALA A 107 -2.09 14.28 -11.90
CA ALA A 107 -2.53 15.57 -11.39
C ALA A 107 -3.13 15.38 -10.00
N VAL A 108 -2.97 16.40 -9.16
CA VAL A 108 -3.50 16.40 -7.79
C VAL A 108 -4.55 17.50 -7.67
N LEU A 109 -5.73 17.14 -7.18
CA LEU A 109 -6.85 18.06 -7.05
C LEU A 109 -7.37 18.06 -5.62
N ARG A 110 -7.81 19.24 -5.17
CA ARG A 110 -8.47 19.41 -3.86
C ARG A 110 -9.95 19.69 -4.06
N LYS A 111 -10.80 18.98 -3.33
CA LYS A 111 -12.22 19.28 -3.27
C LYS A 111 -12.45 20.58 -2.52
N PRO A 112 -13.30 21.51 -3.02
CA PRO A 112 -13.62 22.76 -2.31
C PRO A 112 -14.20 22.52 -0.92
N GLY A 113 -14.00 23.50 -0.04
CA GLY A 113 -14.53 23.52 1.32
C GLY A 113 -13.54 23.03 2.38
N VAL A 114 -13.92 23.20 3.62
CA VAL A 114 -13.15 22.79 4.80
C VAL A 114 -13.89 21.64 5.47
N SER A 115 -13.16 20.57 5.78
CA SER A 115 -13.70 19.48 6.60
C SER A 115 -13.80 19.97 8.04
N ASP A 116 -15.02 19.99 8.58
CA ASP A 116 -15.27 20.32 9.99
C ASP A 116 -14.82 19.25 10.99
N GLY A 117 -14.00 18.32 10.55
CA GLY A 117 -13.26 17.34 11.38
C GLY A 117 -14.12 16.33 12.18
N ASN A 118 -15.43 16.53 12.24
CA ASN A 118 -16.27 15.87 13.23
C ASN A 118 -17.46 15.04 12.67
N THR A 119 -17.58 14.89 11.37
CA THR A 119 -18.80 14.30 10.75
C THR A 119 -18.94 12.79 10.96
N TRP A 120 -17.85 12.05 11.19
CA TRP A 120 -17.91 10.60 11.36
C TRP A 120 -18.29 10.15 12.78
N ALA A 121 -17.73 10.78 13.81
CA ALA A 121 -17.96 10.36 15.19
C ALA A 121 -19.43 10.47 15.63
N GLY A 122 -20.16 11.46 15.09
CA GLY A 122 -21.60 11.66 15.34
C GLY A 122 -22.48 10.62 14.63
N GLN A 123 -22.15 10.28 13.39
CA GLN A 123 -22.90 9.31 12.59
C GLN A 123 -22.68 7.87 13.08
N VAL A 124 -21.45 7.51 13.48
CA VAL A 124 -21.14 6.18 14.06
C VAL A 124 -21.96 5.93 15.33
N LYS A 125 -22.06 6.91 16.23
CA LYS A 125 -22.88 6.78 17.45
C LYS A 125 -24.38 6.59 17.19
N SER A 126 -24.90 7.11 16.07
CA SER A 126 -26.30 6.90 15.69
C SER A 126 -26.55 5.51 15.11
N TRP A 127 -25.55 4.91 14.47
CA TRP A 127 -25.64 3.57 13.89
C TRP A 127 -25.50 2.46 14.91
N GLU A 128 -24.70 2.65 15.96
CA GLU A 128 -24.58 1.70 17.07
C GLU A 128 -25.86 1.55 17.88
N LYS A 129 -26.67 2.63 18.02
CA LYS A 129 -27.96 2.61 18.76
C LYS A 129 -29.04 1.76 18.11
N GLY A 130 -28.94 1.40 16.84
CA GLY A 130 -29.95 0.66 16.07
C GLY A 130 -29.72 -0.83 15.93
N ARG A 131 -28.56 -1.39 16.34
CA ARG A 131 -28.24 -2.80 16.15
C ARG A 131 -28.17 -3.55 17.47
N LYS A 132 -28.98 -4.62 17.56
CA LYS A 132 -28.75 -5.69 18.55
C LYS A 132 -27.37 -6.28 18.26
N PRO A 133 -26.54 -6.54 19.30
CA PRO A 133 -25.24 -7.20 19.11
C PRO A 133 -25.47 -8.53 18.39
N GLN A 134 -24.98 -8.64 17.17
CA GLN A 134 -24.95 -9.91 16.46
C GLN A 134 -23.97 -10.83 17.15
N GLY A 135 -24.53 -11.84 17.81
CA GLY A 135 -23.82 -13.02 18.27
C GLY A 135 -22.75 -12.75 19.33
N LYS A 136 -22.94 -13.33 20.52
CA LYS A 136 -21.83 -13.58 21.44
C LYS A 136 -20.67 -14.10 20.62
N GLY A 137 -19.55 -13.38 20.65
CA GLY A 137 -18.35 -13.74 19.91
C GLY A 137 -18.11 -15.24 20.02
N ALA A 138 -18.01 -15.91 18.89
CA ALA A 138 -17.58 -17.29 18.88
C ALA A 138 -16.31 -17.33 19.74
N LYS A 139 -16.30 -18.14 20.78
CA LYS A 139 -15.09 -18.39 21.55
C LYS A 139 -14.07 -18.88 20.53
N THR A 140 -13.10 -18.03 20.21
CA THR A 140 -12.02 -18.39 19.31
C THR A 140 -11.20 -19.44 20.06
N PRO A 141 -11.20 -20.71 19.63
CA PRO A 141 -10.40 -21.71 20.33
C PRO A 141 -8.94 -21.42 20.00
N GLY A 142 -8.13 -21.18 20.99
CA GLY A 142 -6.73 -21.46 20.85
C GLY A 142 -5.72 -20.42 21.28
N VAL A 143 -6.02 -19.13 21.33
CA VAL A 143 -5.01 -18.11 21.71
C VAL A 143 -5.23 -17.64 23.14
N SER A 144 -4.25 -17.88 24.01
CA SER A 144 -4.31 -17.44 25.41
C SER A 144 -3.94 -15.94 25.53
N LYS A 145 -4.31 -15.31 26.65
CA LYS A 145 -3.93 -13.91 26.91
C LYS A 145 -2.42 -13.73 26.99
N GLU A 146 -1.71 -14.70 27.52
CA GLU A 146 -0.25 -14.71 27.63
C GLU A 146 0.40 -14.78 26.23
N GLN A 147 -0.18 -15.60 25.34
CA GLN A 147 0.28 -15.67 23.95
C GLN A 147 0.07 -14.34 23.20
N LEU A 148 -1.06 -13.68 23.41
CA LEU A 148 -1.29 -12.34 22.84
C LEU A 148 -0.34 -11.30 23.42
N SER A 149 -0.08 -11.35 24.73
CA SER A 149 0.84 -10.42 25.37
C SER A 149 2.25 -10.50 24.79
N ALA A 150 2.70 -11.68 24.39
CA ALA A 150 4.00 -11.84 23.74
C ALA A 150 4.11 -11.10 22.41
N LEU A 151 2.99 -10.90 21.70
CA LEU A 151 2.99 -10.13 20.43
C LEU A 151 3.12 -8.62 20.65
N HIS A 152 2.85 -8.12 21.85
CA HIS A 152 3.03 -6.69 22.17
C HIS A 152 4.49 -6.26 22.05
N GLU A 153 5.42 -7.13 22.40
CA GLU A 153 6.86 -6.85 22.30
C GLU A 153 7.31 -6.61 20.86
N TRP A 154 6.56 -7.12 19.88
CA TRP A 154 6.86 -6.96 18.46
C TRP A 154 6.48 -5.58 17.89
N PHE A 155 5.83 -4.74 18.69
CA PHE A 155 5.38 -3.41 18.33
C PHE A 155 6.17 -2.32 19.05
N ALA A 156 6.58 -1.28 18.34
CA ALA A 156 7.25 -0.12 18.94
C ALA A 156 6.36 0.61 19.95
N VAL A 157 5.06 0.71 19.69
CA VAL A 157 4.08 1.33 20.58
C VAL A 157 2.81 0.47 20.61
N PRO A 158 2.81 -0.68 21.36
CA PRO A 158 1.71 -1.64 21.32
C PRO A 158 0.37 -1.07 21.81
N ASP A 159 0.41 -0.10 22.72
CA ASP A 159 -0.80 0.53 23.29
C ASP A 159 -1.64 1.27 22.25
N ASN A 160 -1.08 1.65 21.12
CA ASN A 160 -1.81 2.29 20.03
C ASN A 160 -2.64 1.31 19.19
N TYR A 161 -2.51 0.00 19.42
CA TYR A 161 -3.12 -1.03 18.59
C TYR A 161 -4.05 -1.93 19.38
N GLU A 162 -5.13 -2.35 18.74
CA GLU A 162 -5.98 -3.46 19.16
C GLU A 162 -5.58 -4.70 18.38
N PHE A 163 -5.29 -5.81 19.12
CA PHE A 163 -4.94 -7.09 18.52
C PHE A 163 -6.19 -7.93 18.31
N ILE A 164 -6.51 -8.18 17.06
CA ILE A 164 -7.72 -8.87 16.61
C ILE A 164 -7.36 -10.30 16.22
N VAL A 165 -7.92 -11.25 16.96
CA VAL A 165 -7.71 -12.69 16.70
C VAL A 165 -8.77 -13.20 15.73
N ASN A 166 -8.34 -13.85 14.65
CA ASN A 166 -9.20 -14.52 13.69
C ASN A 166 -8.67 -15.94 13.40
N GLY A 167 -9.24 -16.92 14.08
CA GLY A 167 -8.70 -18.28 14.07
C GLY A 167 -7.29 -18.32 14.67
N ASN A 168 -6.32 -18.79 13.88
CA ASN A 168 -4.91 -18.82 14.25
C ASN A 168 -4.15 -17.54 13.88
N ASN A 169 -4.78 -16.61 13.16
CA ASN A 169 -4.15 -15.38 12.72
C ASN A 169 -4.44 -14.23 13.68
N VAL A 170 -3.46 -13.37 13.86
CA VAL A 170 -3.60 -12.11 14.61
C VAL A 170 -3.27 -10.96 13.70
N SER A 171 -4.15 -9.98 13.66
CA SER A 171 -3.91 -8.67 13.05
C SER A 171 -3.95 -7.58 14.11
N ALA A 172 -3.26 -6.46 13.85
CA ALA A 172 -3.28 -5.29 14.71
C ALA A 172 -3.90 -4.10 13.98
N PHE A 173 -4.82 -3.42 14.63
CA PHE A 173 -5.50 -2.26 14.06
C PHE A 173 -5.36 -1.05 15.00
N PRO A 174 -5.11 0.18 14.49
CA PRO A 174 -4.98 1.36 15.34
C PRO A 174 -6.24 1.62 16.17
N LYS A 175 -6.11 1.71 17.50
CA LYS A 175 -7.24 1.93 18.42
C LYS A 175 -8.02 3.20 18.12
N ALA A 176 -7.33 4.23 17.64
CA ALA A 176 -7.94 5.52 17.30
C ALA A 176 -9.06 5.43 16.23
N TYR A 177 -9.06 4.36 15.40
CA TYR A 177 -10.00 4.19 14.27
C TYR A 177 -10.90 2.95 14.40
N LEU A 178 -11.00 2.36 15.58
CA LEU A 178 -11.84 1.16 15.78
C LEU A 178 -13.32 1.41 15.53
N SER A 179 -13.80 2.61 15.88
CA SER A 179 -15.20 3.02 15.63
C SER A 179 -15.50 3.09 14.14
N GLU A 180 -14.57 3.64 13.36
CA GLU A 180 -14.67 3.74 11.90
C GLU A 180 -14.62 2.36 11.26
N LEU A 181 -13.70 1.50 11.70
CA LEU A 181 -13.63 0.12 11.25
C LEU A 181 -14.93 -0.64 11.52
N SER A 182 -15.51 -0.46 12.70
CA SER A 182 -16.79 -1.08 13.06
C SER A 182 -17.92 -0.61 12.14
N ALA A 183 -18.00 0.69 11.88
CA ALA A 183 -18.98 1.27 10.97
C ALA A 183 -18.81 0.74 9.54
N LEU A 184 -17.58 0.72 9.02
CA LEU A 184 -17.28 0.20 7.69
C LEU A 184 -17.62 -1.28 7.55
N ARG A 185 -17.30 -2.11 8.53
CA ARG A 185 -17.64 -3.55 8.54
C ARG A 185 -19.14 -3.81 8.48
N SER A 186 -19.94 -2.86 8.94
CA SER A 186 -21.40 -2.97 8.89
C SER A 186 -22.01 -2.77 7.50
N SER A 187 -21.29 -2.09 6.63
CA SER A 187 -21.80 -1.64 5.32
C SER A 187 -20.97 -2.15 4.14
N LEU A 188 -19.71 -2.49 4.38
CA LEU A 188 -18.76 -2.89 3.36
C LEU A 188 -18.14 -4.25 3.68
N ARG A 189 -17.74 -4.97 2.63
CA ARG A 189 -16.84 -6.12 2.75
C ARG A 189 -15.43 -5.61 2.93
N ILE A 190 -14.89 -5.70 4.13
CA ILE A 190 -13.50 -5.34 4.41
C ILE A 190 -12.59 -6.48 3.90
N VAL A 191 -11.71 -6.16 2.98
CA VAL A 191 -10.74 -7.12 2.41
C VAL A 191 -9.56 -7.29 3.36
N GLN A 192 -9.04 -6.17 3.89
CA GLN A 192 -7.94 -6.15 4.85
C GLN A 192 -8.12 -4.96 5.79
N ALA A 193 -7.80 -5.13 7.07
CA ALA A 193 -7.81 -4.07 8.06
C ALA A 193 -6.61 -4.20 9.00
N GLY A 194 -5.79 -3.15 9.03
CA GLY A 194 -4.58 -3.11 9.86
C GLY A 194 -3.44 -3.94 9.29
N VAL A 195 -2.58 -4.41 10.19
CA VAL A 195 -1.36 -5.15 9.89
C VAL A 195 -1.54 -6.61 10.29
N ASP A 196 -1.25 -7.54 9.39
CA ASP A 196 -1.14 -8.95 9.75
C ASP A 196 0.12 -9.15 10.58
N VAL A 197 -0.04 -9.62 11.81
CA VAL A 197 1.03 -9.71 12.82
C VAL A 197 1.66 -11.07 12.81
N ALA A 198 0.86 -12.11 13.01
CA ALA A 198 1.36 -13.46 13.18
C ALA A 198 0.30 -14.53 12.91
N GLU A 199 0.76 -15.74 12.62
CA GLU A 199 -0.02 -16.98 12.60
C GLU A 199 0.47 -17.93 13.69
N LEU A 200 -0.44 -18.46 14.51
CA LEU A 200 -0.12 -19.47 15.52
C LEU A 200 0.02 -20.85 14.84
N LYS A 201 1.22 -21.40 14.86
CA LYS A 201 1.53 -22.77 14.37
C LYS A 201 1.94 -23.67 15.51
N GLY A 202 1.01 -24.50 15.95
CA GLY A 202 1.19 -25.30 17.17
C GLY A 202 1.24 -24.40 18.42
N LYS A 203 2.41 -24.24 19.01
CA LYS A 203 2.64 -23.36 20.18
C LYS A 203 3.41 -22.09 19.83
N ASP A 204 3.94 -21.99 18.61
CA ASP A 204 4.84 -20.92 18.18
C ASP A 204 4.11 -19.88 17.33
N TRP A 205 4.38 -18.62 17.60
CA TRP A 205 4.02 -17.53 16.72
C TRP A 205 4.96 -17.47 15.53
N MET A 206 4.39 -17.49 14.33
CA MET A 206 5.10 -17.23 13.09
C MET A 206 4.77 -15.81 12.63
N PRO A 207 5.74 -14.88 12.63
CA PRO A 207 5.47 -13.50 12.23
C PRO A 207 5.04 -13.43 10.76
N ALA A 208 4.03 -12.61 10.50
CA ALA A 208 3.55 -12.34 9.16
C ALA A 208 4.48 -11.35 8.44
N HIS A 209 4.59 -11.48 7.13
CA HIS A 209 5.40 -10.56 6.33
C HIS A 209 4.91 -9.10 6.43
N GLY A 210 3.58 -8.90 6.58
CA GLY A 210 3.00 -7.57 6.78
C GLY A 210 3.57 -6.82 7.99
N LEU A 211 3.94 -7.53 9.06
CA LEU A 211 4.60 -6.92 10.21
C LEU A 211 5.99 -6.39 9.87
N ALA A 212 6.79 -7.17 9.11
CA ALA A 212 8.13 -6.71 8.69
C ALA A 212 8.09 -5.44 7.84
N MET A 213 7.02 -5.24 7.06
CA MET A 213 6.82 -4.07 6.20
C MET A 213 6.13 -2.92 6.92
N SER A 214 5.77 -3.06 8.19
CA SER A 214 5.02 -2.05 8.95
C SER A 214 5.93 -1.13 9.73
N ILE A 215 5.60 0.15 9.75
CA ILE A 215 6.21 1.14 10.64
C ILE A 215 5.91 0.86 12.14
N ALA A 216 4.95 -0.03 12.41
CA ALA A 216 4.61 -0.46 13.77
C ALA A 216 5.59 -1.48 14.35
N LEU A 217 6.42 -2.11 13.50
CA LEU A 217 7.41 -3.10 13.91
C LEU A 217 8.37 -2.50 14.96
N ASN A 218 8.55 -3.24 16.07
CA ASN A 218 9.71 -3.06 16.93
C ASN A 218 10.85 -3.93 16.38
N PRO A 219 11.84 -3.35 15.69
CA PRO A 219 12.90 -4.15 15.13
C PRO A 219 13.69 -4.90 16.22
N ASP A 220 13.92 -4.29 17.38
CA ASP A 220 14.68 -4.85 18.50
C ASP A 220 14.06 -6.12 19.12
N ALA A 221 12.80 -6.43 18.78
CA ALA A 221 12.13 -7.66 19.20
C ALA A 221 12.64 -8.93 18.50
N PHE A 222 13.46 -8.79 17.46
CA PHE A 222 13.96 -9.90 16.66
C PHE A 222 15.47 -9.84 16.52
N ALA A 223 16.10 -11.00 16.38
CA ALA A 223 17.47 -11.03 15.90
C ALA A 223 17.52 -10.54 14.45
N HIS A 224 18.57 -9.83 14.09
CA HIS A 224 18.75 -9.21 12.78
C HIS A 224 19.87 -9.89 11.99
N GLU A 225 19.69 -9.95 10.69
CA GLU A 225 20.72 -10.34 9.74
C GLU A 225 20.69 -9.38 8.55
N GLU A 226 21.76 -8.60 8.39
CA GLU A 226 21.94 -7.76 7.20
C GLU A 226 22.46 -8.61 6.06
N ILE A 227 21.74 -8.64 4.92
CA ILE A 227 22.09 -9.49 3.78
C ILE A 227 22.46 -8.68 2.54
N GLY A 228 23.29 -9.27 1.72
CA GLY A 228 23.69 -8.69 0.44
C GLY A 228 22.57 -8.76 -0.61
N ARG A 229 22.75 -8.02 -1.72
CA ARG A 229 21.77 -7.92 -2.83
C ARG A 229 21.36 -9.30 -3.37
N GLU A 230 22.30 -10.21 -3.58
CA GLU A 230 22.01 -11.55 -4.14
C GLU A 230 21.12 -12.36 -3.21
N GLN A 231 21.43 -12.36 -1.91
CA GLN A 231 20.63 -13.03 -0.90
C GLN A 231 19.24 -12.38 -0.73
N ALA A 232 19.14 -11.04 -0.85
CA ALA A 232 17.87 -10.34 -0.83
C ALA A 232 16.97 -10.78 -2.00
N ILE A 233 17.54 -10.94 -3.19
CA ILE A 233 16.84 -11.45 -4.37
C ILE A 233 16.41 -12.90 -4.16
N SER A 234 17.29 -13.77 -3.65
CA SER A 234 16.97 -15.16 -3.32
C SER A 234 15.82 -15.22 -2.29
N TYR A 235 15.87 -14.35 -1.26
CA TYR A 235 14.78 -14.23 -0.31
C TYR A 235 13.45 -13.88 -0.98
N LEU A 236 13.44 -12.84 -1.83
CA LEU A 236 12.24 -12.39 -2.55
C LEU A 236 11.76 -13.39 -3.63
N ARG A 237 12.61 -14.32 -4.07
CA ARG A 237 12.25 -15.45 -4.93
C ARG A 237 11.73 -16.65 -4.16
N LYS A 238 11.70 -16.57 -2.84
CA LYS A 238 11.35 -17.70 -1.96
C LYS A 238 12.37 -18.84 -2.01
N GLU A 239 13.60 -18.54 -2.37
CA GLU A 239 14.73 -19.48 -2.37
C GLU A 239 15.37 -19.55 -0.99
N ALA A 240 16.32 -20.49 -0.83
CA ALA A 240 17.09 -20.60 0.42
C ALA A 240 17.98 -19.38 0.62
N VAL A 241 18.08 -18.93 1.87
CA VAL A 241 18.99 -17.88 2.31
C VAL A 241 19.98 -18.48 3.28
N VAL A 242 21.26 -18.20 3.06
CA VAL A 242 22.33 -18.61 3.97
C VAL A 242 22.55 -17.49 4.97
N LEU A 243 22.43 -17.80 6.24
CA LEU A 243 22.70 -16.87 7.33
C LEU A 243 24.17 -17.01 7.79
N SER A 244 24.65 -16.02 8.53
CA SER A 244 25.96 -16.10 9.18
C SER A 244 26.00 -17.27 10.19
N GLU A 245 27.18 -17.79 10.46
CA GLU A 245 27.35 -18.86 11.46
C GLU A 245 26.96 -18.42 12.87
N THR A 246 26.98 -17.10 13.12
CA THR A 246 26.63 -16.49 14.40
C THR A 246 25.14 -16.21 14.54
N ALA A 247 24.36 -16.37 13.47
CA ALA A 247 22.92 -16.09 13.48
C ALA A 247 22.21 -17.02 14.49
N PRO A 248 21.44 -16.48 15.45
CA PRO A 248 20.77 -17.29 16.45
C PRO A 248 19.68 -18.15 15.84
N ARG A 249 19.36 -19.27 16.48
CA ARG A 249 18.20 -20.10 16.13
C ARG A 249 16.90 -19.35 16.46
N GLY A 250 15.87 -19.57 15.67
CA GLY A 250 14.58 -18.94 15.84
C GLY A 250 14.21 -18.00 14.69
N ILE A 251 13.37 -17.02 14.99
CA ILE A 251 12.96 -16.01 14.01
C ILE A 251 14.06 -14.95 13.88
N VAL A 252 14.46 -14.69 12.65
CA VAL A 252 15.44 -13.65 12.30
C VAL A 252 14.82 -12.70 11.30
N LEU A 253 14.94 -11.40 11.55
CA LEU A 253 14.55 -10.34 10.63
C LEU A 253 15.69 -10.08 9.66
N LEU A 254 15.45 -10.30 8.39
CA LEU A 254 16.39 -9.95 7.33
C LEU A 254 16.27 -8.48 6.98
N THR A 255 17.42 -7.82 6.84
CA THR A 255 17.50 -6.43 6.37
C THR A 255 18.43 -6.34 5.15
N TYR A 256 18.13 -5.37 4.30
CA TYR A 256 18.98 -4.96 3.19
C TYR A 256 19.11 -3.44 3.18
N LYS A 257 20.33 -2.94 3.25
CA LYS A 257 20.62 -1.51 3.46
C LYS A 257 19.84 -0.95 4.67
N GLN A 258 19.80 -1.71 5.75
CA GLN A 258 19.09 -1.41 7.01
C GLN A 258 17.56 -1.31 6.89
N ILE A 259 17.01 -1.71 5.74
CA ILE A 259 15.55 -1.75 5.52
C ILE A 259 15.07 -3.19 5.75
N PRO A 260 14.06 -3.42 6.60
CA PRO A 260 13.46 -4.73 6.78
C PRO A 260 12.94 -5.31 5.46
N LEU A 261 13.28 -6.57 5.17
CA LEU A 261 12.78 -7.32 4.03
C LEU A 261 11.75 -8.38 4.41
N GLY A 262 11.84 -8.89 5.63
CA GLY A 262 10.96 -9.93 6.13
C GLY A 262 11.68 -10.93 7.02
N PHE A 263 11.03 -12.04 7.33
CA PHE A 263 11.50 -12.99 8.31
C PHE A 263 11.95 -14.31 7.70
N VAL A 264 12.90 -14.94 8.38
CA VAL A 264 13.25 -16.35 8.21
C VAL A 264 13.18 -17.06 9.55
N LYS A 265 12.96 -18.39 9.55
CA LYS A 265 13.13 -19.23 10.75
C LYS A 265 14.42 -20.02 10.62
N ASN A 266 15.45 -19.63 11.39
CA ASN A 266 16.72 -20.34 11.48
C ASN A 266 16.54 -21.59 12.33
N ILE A 267 16.76 -22.77 11.75
CA ILE A 267 16.71 -24.06 12.45
C ILE A 267 18.12 -24.65 12.71
N GLY A 268 19.15 -23.88 12.40
CA GLY A 268 20.57 -24.18 12.63
C GLY A 268 21.30 -24.65 11.37
N ASN A 269 20.82 -25.68 10.69
CA ASN A 269 21.41 -26.15 9.44
C ASN A 269 20.86 -25.50 8.17
N ARG A 270 19.77 -24.77 8.30
CA ARG A 270 19.13 -23.97 7.22
C ARG A 270 18.22 -22.92 7.81
N ALA A 271 17.90 -21.91 7.00
CA ALA A 271 16.87 -20.91 7.30
C ALA A 271 15.64 -21.14 6.40
N ASN A 272 14.48 -21.31 7.02
CA ASN A 272 13.22 -21.40 6.30
C ASN A 272 12.76 -19.99 5.94
N ASN A 273 12.66 -19.71 4.66
CA ASN A 273 12.21 -18.43 4.13
C ASN A 273 10.70 -18.25 4.36
N LEU A 274 10.31 -17.21 5.10
CA LEU A 274 8.90 -16.91 5.44
C LEU A 274 8.24 -15.91 4.47
N TYR A 275 8.92 -15.48 3.41
CA TYR A 275 8.34 -14.61 2.39
C TYR A 275 7.07 -15.24 1.78
N PRO A 276 5.99 -14.45 1.53
CA PRO A 276 4.77 -14.98 0.92
C PRO A 276 5.02 -15.60 -0.45
N GLN A 277 4.49 -16.82 -0.65
CA GLN A 277 4.70 -17.58 -1.89
C GLN A 277 4.11 -16.88 -3.12
N GLU A 278 2.96 -16.24 -2.94
CA GLU A 278 2.23 -15.52 -3.97
C GLU A 278 2.93 -14.25 -4.45
N TRP A 279 3.78 -13.66 -3.62
CA TRP A 279 4.49 -12.41 -3.89
C TRP A 279 5.90 -12.63 -4.45
N ARG A 280 6.34 -13.89 -4.54
CA ARG A 280 7.69 -14.19 -4.99
C ARG A 280 7.97 -13.65 -6.39
N ILE A 281 9.17 -13.18 -6.61
CA ILE A 281 9.68 -12.82 -7.94
C ILE A 281 9.75 -14.09 -8.78
N ARG A 282 9.04 -14.09 -9.91
CA ARG A 282 8.99 -15.24 -10.84
C ARG A 282 9.92 -15.09 -12.04
N SER A 283 10.37 -13.86 -12.32
CA SER A 283 11.28 -13.60 -13.43
C SER A 283 12.66 -14.19 -13.17
N GLY A 284 13.21 -14.91 -14.15
CA GLY A 284 14.61 -15.34 -14.16
C GLY A 284 15.56 -14.20 -14.52
N TYR A 285 15.07 -13.15 -15.15
CA TYR A 285 15.88 -12.01 -15.58
C TYR A 285 16.01 -10.99 -14.44
N LEU A 286 17.24 -10.66 -14.12
CA LEU A 286 17.60 -9.53 -13.26
C LEU A 286 18.38 -8.54 -14.11
N PRO A 287 18.04 -7.23 -14.09
CA PRO A 287 18.86 -6.24 -14.76
C PRO A 287 20.29 -6.28 -14.25
N GLU A 288 21.25 -6.34 -15.15
CA GLU A 288 22.64 -6.08 -14.83
C GLU A 288 22.78 -4.60 -14.48
N GLY A 289 23.11 -4.28 -13.25
CA GLY A 289 23.31 -2.93 -12.77
C GLY A 289 22.60 -2.68 -11.45
N VAL A 290 23.28 -2.01 -10.55
CA VAL A 290 22.70 -1.51 -9.30
C VAL A 290 21.90 -0.27 -9.66
N LEU A 291 20.56 -0.35 -9.60
CA LEU A 291 19.76 0.85 -9.46
C LEU A 291 20.10 1.42 -8.08
N GLU A 292 20.89 2.46 -8.02
CA GLU A 292 21.03 3.24 -6.81
C GLU A 292 19.68 3.88 -6.53
N LEU A 293 19.10 3.50 -5.39
CA LEU A 293 17.98 4.25 -4.83
C LEU A 293 18.50 5.66 -4.59
N ALA A 294 17.85 6.66 -5.17
CA ALA A 294 18.13 8.04 -4.85
C ALA A 294 18.09 8.17 -3.32
N THR A 295 19.18 8.62 -2.74
CA THR A 295 19.23 8.91 -1.31
C THR A 295 18.27 10.08 -1.11
N ILE A 296 17.13 9.81 -0.49
CA ILE A 296 16.24 10.88 -0.03
C ILE A 296 16.98 11.48 1.18
N THR A 297 17.80 12.48 0.91
CA THR A 297 18.32 13.37 1.96
C THR A 297 17.14 14.23 2.39
N GLY A 298 16.62 13.96 3.60
CA GLY A 298 15.61 14.74 4.27
C GLY A 298 16.07 16.14 4.63
#